data_5253139a1495e1f5d533cbce8b0323eb
#
_entry.id   5253139a1495e1f5d533cbce8b0323eb
#
_cell.length_a   1.000
_cell.length_b   1.000
_cell.length_c   1.000
_cell.angle_alpha   90.00
_cell.angle_beta   90.00
_cell.angle_gamma   90.00
#
_symmetry.space_group_name_H-M   'P 1'
#
loop_
_entity.id
_entity.type
_entity.pdbx_description
1 polymer ?
#
loop_
_entity_poly.entity_id
_entity_poly.type
_entity_poly.pdbx_seq_one_letter_code
_entity_poly.pdbx_strand_id
1 'polypeptide(L)'
;MAISSRELDQYEIDNRLYHEIHVSQIREYKKCAWAHDWKYKDQLYPNVVAKPLEFGTAMHLGFEYLMNPQYKDASLSIVLPLAKSAFITECKKQRDAVPQNIFMTRDELIDEYQSRIELGQRMLEYYAFEIKPIVDKDTEPLYVEKNFIVPIGDLYCVCDQCQKRWRDANGSTGTCGGLPVVLEGKIDLILKDKNTGKVWVRDWKNVNSLSSDYEWLENDEQLNLYLMALWLLGLDIAGFQYFELKKAVPGPPKKLTRKYAGKRFSTDKNQDTTFEIFVETLRAADEPFEPYIEYLEFLKERGTDHYFRLNKVRRDAKAMRMQYTNLVAVVSEMIERPKDYPTPTKFGCKFCEFRAPCIERMQDNDPQGLLDVSFTKKPHYYEVRDNEMKYAL
;
A
#
# COMPACT_ATOMS: atom_id res chain seq x y z
N MET A 1 -26.73 18.82 7.92
CA MET A 1 -26.51 19.37 6.58
C MET A 1 -26.24 18.19 5.67
N ALA A 2 -27.02 18.00 4.63
CA ALA A 2 -26.70 17.02 3.61
C ALA A 2 -25.42 17.53 2.89
N ILE A 3 -24.41 16.69 2.80
CA ILE A 3 -23.22 16.96 1.99
C ILE A 3 -23.72 16.81 0.55
N SER A 4 -23.83 17.91 -0.20
CA SER A 4 -24.13 17.81 -1.62
C SER A 4 -22.87 17.26 -2.29
N SER A 5 -22.87 15.99 -2.68
CA SER A 5 -21.89 15.46 -3.58
C SER A 5 -22.24 15.99 -4.97
N ARG A 6 -21.32 16.73 -5.60
CA ARG A 6 -21.46 17.02 -7.03
C ARG A 6 -21.22 15.70 -7.77
N GLU A 7 -22.19 15.24 -8.51
CA GLU A 7 -21.97 14.20 -9.50
C GLU A 7 -21.26 14.84 -10.70
N LEU A 8 -20.08 14.32 -11.03
CA LEU A 8 -19.42 14.66 -12.30
C LEU A 8 -20.21 13.99 -13.41
N ASP A 9 -20.53 14.73 -14.48
CA ASP A 9 -21.11 14.08 -15.63
C ASP A 9 -20.08 13.19 -16.35
N GLN A 10 -20.58 12.24 -17.15
CA GLN A 10 -19.71 11.27 -17.81
C GLN A 10 -18.76 11.95 -18.82
N TYR A 11 -19.15 13.08 -19.40
CA TYR A 11 -18.30 13.84 -20.32
C TYR A 11 -17.09 14.45 -19.58
N GLU A 12 -17.30 15.04 -18.40
CA GLU A 12 -16.22 15.60 -17.58
C GLU A 12 -15.20 14.49 -17.19
N ILE A 13 -15.71 13.31 -16.82
CA ILE A 13 -14.87 12.15 -16.46
C ILE A 13 -14.09 11.64 -17.68
N ASP A 14 -14.76 11.42 -18.81
CA ASP A 14 -14.15 10.86 -20.03
C ASP A 14 -13.11 11.80 -20.65
N ASN A 15 -13.31 13.10 -20.53
CA ASN A 15 -12.37 14.11 -21.00
C ASN A 15 -11.40 14.60 -19.94
N ARG A 16 -11.47 14.04 -18.72
CA ARG A 16 -10.65 14.47 -17.57
C ARG A 16 -10.72 15.97 -17.29
N LEU A 17 -11.91 16.54 -17.42
CA LEU A 17 -12.16 17.94 -17.13
C LEU A 17 -12.33 18.19 -15.63
N TYR A 18 -11.39 17.69 -14.85
CA TYR A 18 -11.29 17.88 -13.40
C TYR A 18 -9.83 18.03 -12.97
N HIS A 19 -9.62 18.55 -11.78
CA HIS A 19 -8.31 18.61 -11.11
C HIS A 19 -8.21 17.47 -10.11
N GLU A 20 -7.36 16.50 -10.40
CA GLU A 20 -7.15 15.35 -9.57
C GLU A 20 -6.21 15.63 -8.38
N ILE A 21 -6.60 15.16 -7.21
CA ILE A 21 -5.77 15.11 -6.01
C ILE A 21 -5.76 13.69 -5.49
N HIS A 22 -4.57 13.14 -5.28
CA HIS A 22 -4.41 11.77 -4.80
C HIS A 22 -4.31 11.71 -3.27
N VAL A 23 -4.76 10.59 -2.68
CA VAL A 23 -4.61 10.35 -1.24
C VAL A 23 -3.15 10.48 -0.78
N SER A 24 -2.20 9.95 -1.55
CA SER A 24 -0.76 10.06 -1.26
C SER A 24 -0.25 11.50 -1.34
N GLN A 25 -0.82 12.32 -2.22
CA GLN A 25 -0.48 13.73 -2.38
C GLN A 25 -0.89 14.55 -1.16
N ILE A 26 -2.10 14.33 -0.63
CA ILE A 26 -2.58 14.97 0.61
C ILE A 26 -1.66 14.66 1.78
N ARG A 27 -1.30 13.38 1.93
CA ARG A 27 -0.38 12.92 2.99
C ARG A 27 0.99 13.58 2.88
N GLU A 28 1.55 13.68 1.68
CA GLU A 28 2.85 14.32 1.49
C GLU A 28 2.79 15.83 1.75
N TYR A 29 1.72 16.52 1.31
CA TYR A 29 1.51 17.95 1.60
C TYR A 29 1.43 18.23 3.11
N LYS A 30 0.66 17.45 3.85
CA LYS A 30 0.56 17.56 5.31
C LYS A 30 1.88 17.28 6.01
N LYS A 31 2.65 16.35 5.48
CA LYS A 31 3.97 16.00 6.01
C LYS A 31 4.99 17.10 5.74
N CYS A 32 5.10 17.58 4.51
CA CYS A 32 6.01 18.67 4.14
C CYS A 32 5.64 19.27 2.77
N ALA A 33 5.33 20.55 2.73
CA ALA A 33 4.95 21.24 1.49
C ALA A 33 6.08 21.24 0.44
N TRP A 34 7.32 21.44 0.81
CA TRP A 34 8.43 21.36 -0.14
C TRP A 34 8.62 19.99 -0.76
N ALA A 35 8.51 18.90 0.05
CA ALA A 35 8.57 17.56 -0.49
C ALA A 35 7.41 17.27 -1.43
N HIS A 36 6.20 17.74 -1.08
CA HIS A 36 5.03 17.69 -1.95
C HIS A 36 5.27 18.41 -3.29
N ASP A 37 5.80 19.62 -3.26
CA ASP A 37 6.00 20.42 -4.47
C ASP A 37 7.02 19.76 -5.40
N TRP A 38 8.16 19.32 -4.89
CA TRP A 38 9.13 18.58 -5.69
C TRP A 38 8.54 17.29 -6.29
N LYS A 39 7.75 16.57 -5.53
CA LYS A 39 7.20 15.29 -5.98
C LYS A 39 6.02 15.43 -6.93
N TYR A 40 5.08 16.34 -6.65
CA TYR A 40 3.81 16.43 -7.38
C TYR A 40 3.71 17.61 -8.34
N LYS A 41 4.35 18.75 -8.06
CA LYS A 41 4.41 19.87 -9.01
C LYS A 41 5.58 19.73 -9.98
N ASP A 42 6.79 19.44 -9.46
CA ASP A 42 7.99 19.29 -10.29
C ASP A 42 8.17 17.88 -10.85
N GLN A 43 7.33 16.92 -10.41
CA GLN A 43 7.30 15.52 -10.87
C GLN A 43 8.64 14.77 -10.67
N LEU A 44 9.34 15.08 -9.59
CA LEU A 44 10.63 14.48 -9.26
C LEU A 44 10.48 13.18 -8.51
N TYR A 45 11.09 12.12 -9.04
CA TYR A 45 11.10 10.79 -8.44
C TYR A 45 12.56 10.35 -8.23
N PRO A 46 12.89 9.75 -7.09
CA PRO A 46 14.25 9.29 -6.83
C PRO A 46 14.67 8.24 -7.86
N ASN A 47 15.94 8.32 -8.28
CA ASN A 47 16.50 7.36 -9.24
C ASN A 47 16.60 5.95 -8.66
N VAL A 48 16.61 5.82 -7.33
CA VAL A 48 16.66 4.55 -6.61
C VAL A 48 15.40 4.38 -5.77
N VAL A 49 14.60 3.38 -6.09
CA VAL A 49 13.41 3.01 -5.32
C VAL A 49 13.80 2.14 -4.13
N ALA A 50 13.16 2.34 -2.99
CA ALA A 50 13.41 1.51 -1.80
C ALA A 50 12.94 0.06 -2.02
N LYS A 51 13.87 -0.90 -1.86
CA LYS A 51 13.62 -2.35 -2.02
C LYS A 51 12.37 -2.91 -1.30
N PRO A 52 12.00 -2.44 -0.07
CA PRO A 52 10.77 -2.89 0.57
C PRO A 52 9.48 -2.54 -0.18
N LEU A 53 9.45 -1.42 -0.90
CA LEU A 53 8.30 -1.00 -1.70
C LEU A 53 8.11 -1.90 -2.93
N GLU A 54 9.20 -2.26 -3.60
CA GLU A 54 9.18 -3.16 -4.75
C GLU A 54 8.57 -4.52 -4.40
N PHE A 55 9.03 -5.14 -3.30
CA PHE A 55 8.48 -6.41 -2.85
C PHE A 55 6.98 -6.31 -2.52
N GLY A 56 6.56 -5.22 -1.86
CA GLY A 56 5.17 -4.94 -1.56
C GLY A 56 4.32 -4.89 -2.84
N THR A 57 4.74 -4.12 -3.84
CA THR A 57 4.06 -4.00 -5.13
C THR A 57 3.88 -5.36 -5.82
N ALA A 58 4.93 -6.18 -5.85
CA ALA A 58 4.84 -7.53 -6.43
C ALA A 58 3.87 -8.43 -5.65
N MET A 59 3.86 -8.36 -4.30
CA MET A 59 2.92 -9.13 -3.47
C MET A 59 1.47 -8.71 -3.69
N HIS A 60 1.19 -7.41 -3.87
CA HIS A 60 -0.16 -6.92 -4.18
C HIS A 60 -0.70 -7.54 -5.47
N LEU A 61 0.12 -7.65 -6.53
CA LEU A 61 -0.29 -8.34 -7.76
C LEU A 61 -0.61 -9.83 -7.53
N GLY A 62 0.11 -10.50 -6.63
CA GLY A 62 -0.23 -11.86 -6.23
C GLY A 62 -1.56 -11.95 -5.48
N PHE A 63 -1.80 -11.03 -4.52
CA PHE A 63 -3.06 -10.96 -3.79
C PHE A 63 -4.24 -10.58 -4.67
N GLU A 64 -4.03 -9.75 -5.69
CA GLU A 64 -5.06 -9.40 -6.67
C GLU A 64 -5.70 -10.66 -7.27
N TYR A 65 -4.91 -11.64 -7.70
CA TYR A 65 -5.45 -12.91 -8.20
C TYR A 65 -6.15 -13.73 -7.11
N LEU A 66 -5.55 -13.86 -5.93
CA LEU A 66 -6.11 -14.68 -4.83
C LEU A 66 -7.42 -14.11 -4.27
N MET A 67 -7.67 -12.81 -4.43
CA MET A 67 -8.83 -12.09 -3.91
C MET A 67 -9.76 -11.58 -5.02
N ASN A 68 -9.49 -11.86 -6.29
CA ASN A 68 -10.34 -11.43 -7.39
C ASN A 68 -11.70 -12.15 -7.34
N PRO A 69 -12.82 -11.39 -7.29
CA PRO A 69 -14.16 -11.98 -7.27
C PRO A 69 -14.46 -12.94 -8.44
N GLN A 70 -13.79 -12.74 -9.58
CA GLN A 70 -13.95 -13.62 -10.74
C GLN A 70 -13.47 -15.06 -10.49
N TYR A 71 -12.54 -15.23 -9.53
CA TYR A 71 -11.97 -16.53 -9.16
C TYR A 71 -12.52 -17.10 -7.85
N LYS A 72 -13.59 -16.50 -7.29
CA LYS A 72 -14.11 -16.91 -5.97
C LYS A 72 -14.48 -18.41 -5.90
N ASP A 73 -14.98 -18.97 -7.00
CA ASP A 73 -15.40 -20.36 -7.10
C ASP A 73 -14.33 -21.24 -7.79
N ALA A 74 -13.20 -20.67 -8.18
CA ALA A 74 -12.12 -21.41 -8.82
C ALA A 74 -11.25 -22.15 -7.79
N SER A 75 -10.77 -23.33 -8.16
CA SER A 75 -9.84 -24.09 -7.32
C SER A 75 -8.53 -23.33 -7.11
N LEU A 76 -7.97 -23.40 -5.91
CA LEU A 76 -6.62 -22.86 -5.62
C LEU A 76 -5.55 -23.45 -6.54
N SER A 77 -5.73 -24.67 -7.05
CA SER A 77 -4.82 -25.26 -8.05
C SER A 77 -4.74 -24.47 -9.36
N ILE A 78 -5.75 -23.64 -9.66
CA ILE A 78 -5.78 -22.74 -10.82
C ILE A 78 -5.30 -21.35 -10.44
N VAL A 79 -5.83 -20.80 -9.35
CA VAL A 79 -5.63 -19.39 -8.99
C VAL A 79 -4.21 -19.13 -8.43
N LEU A 80 -3.69 -20.05 -7.63
CA LEU A 80 -2.37 -19.87 -7.01
C LEU A 80 -1.21 -19.82 -8.02
N PRO A 81 -1.17 -20.65 -9.08
CA PRO A 81 -0.19 -20.48 -10.15
C PRO A 81 -0.28 -19.13 -10.85
N LEU A 82 -1.47 -18.59 -11.08
CA LEU A 82 -1.67 -17.26 -11.67
C LEU A 82 -1.12 -16.17 -10.75
N ALA A 83 -1.46 -16.22 -9.46
CA ALA A 83 -0.94 -15.29 -8.44
C ALA A 83 0.59 -15.30 -8.38
N LYS A 84 1.20 -16.49 -8.35
CA LYS A 84 2.66 -16.64 -8.38
C LYS A 84 3.27 -16.11 -9.67
N SER A 85 2.65 -16.37 -10.82
CA SER A 85 3.14 -15.88 -12.12
C SER A 85 3.14 -14.36 -12.17
N ALA A 86 2.08 -13.70 -11.71
CA ALA A 86 1.99 -12.24 -11.65
C ALA A 86 3.09 -11.65 -10.74
N PHE A 87 3.26 -12.20 -9.54
CA PHE A 87 4.31 -11.83 -8.61
C PHE A 87 5.72 -11.97 -9.23
N ILE A 88 6.03 -13.12 -9.85
CA ILE A 88 7.32 -13.38 -10.50
C ILE A 88 7.59 -12.39 -11.63
N THR A 89 6.57 -12.13 -12.45
CA THR A 89 6.68 -11.20 -13.59
C THR A 89 7.06 -9.81 -13.12
N GLU A 90 6.41 -9.32 -12.07
CA GLU A 90 6.73 -8.01 -11.50
C GLU A 90 8.12 -7.98 -10.88
N CYS A 91 8.52 -9.01 -10.13
CA CYS A 91 9.89 -9.10 -9.60
C CYS A 91 10.95 -9.06 -10.71
N LYS A 92 10.72 -9.76 -11.82
CA LYS A 92 11.65 -9.73 -12.98
C LYS A 92 11.70 -8.35 -13.61
N LYS A 93 10.55 -7.70 -13.81
CA LYS A 93 10.46 -6.33 -14.33
C LYS A 93 11.23 -5.34 -13.45
N GLN A 94 11.04 -5.43 -12.12
CA GLN A 94 11.77 -4.60 -11.16
C GLN A 94 13.28 -4.84 -11.23
N ARG A 95 13.72 -6.10 -11.26
CA ARG A 95 15.14 -6.47 -11.45
C ARG A 95 15.73 -5.85 -12.71
N ASP A 96 15.00 -5.97 -13.82
CA ASP A 96 15.50 -5.51 -15.12
C ASP A 96 15.51 -3.96 -15.23
N ALA A 97 14.74 -3.28 -14.40
CA ALA A 97 14.74 -1.83 -14.28
C ALA A 97 15.87 -1.28 -13.39
N VAL A 98 16.59 -2.12 -12.62
CA VAL A 98 17.71 -1.67 -11.78
C VAL A 98 18.88 -1.22 -12.67
N PRO A 99 19.32 0.05 -12.57
CA PRO A 99 20.48 0.52 -13.32
C PRO A 99 21.73 -0.29 -12.94
N GLN A 100 22.59 -0.56 -13.92
CA GLN A 100 23.90 -1.13 -13.63
C GLN A 100 24.69 -0.12 -12.78
N ASN A 101 25.10 -0.53 -11.61
CA ASN A 101 25.92 0.28 -10.72
C ASN A 101 27.19 -0.49 -10.30
N ILE A 102 28.15 0.26 -9.78
CA ILE A 102 29.46 -0.27 -9.37
C ILE A 102 29.44 -1.06 -8.06
N PHE A 103 28.28 -1.08 -7.34
CA PHE A 103 28.19 -1.65 -5.99
C PHE A 103 27.59 -3.07 -5.96
N MET A 104 27.07 -3.57 -7.09
CA MET A 104 26.47 -4.90 -7.18
C MET A 104 26.69 -5.47 -8.58
N THR A 105 27.19 -6.67 -8.65
CA THR A 105 27.33 -7.41 -9.90
C THR A 105 25.97 -7.87 -10.43
N ARG A 106 25.90 -8.21 -11.71
CA ARG A 106 24.67 -8.76 -12.31
C ARG A 106 24.25 -10.07 -11.65
N ASP A 107 25.20 -10.91 -11.28
CA ASP A 107 24.93 -12.21 -10.65
C ASP A 107 24.39 -12.02 -9.23
N GLU A 108 24.99 -11.15 -8.43
CA GLU A 108 24.47 -10.80 -7.09
C GLU A 108 23.05 -10.25 -7.15
N LEU A 109 22.72 -9.43 -8.15
CA LEU A 109 21.38 -8.91 -8.36
C LEU A 109 20.39 -10.03 -8.71
N ILE A 110 20.79 -10.97 -9.59
CA ILE A 110 19.97 -12.13 -9.95
C ILE A 110 19.70 -12.98 -8.72
N ASP A 111 20.72 -13.29 -7.92
CA ASP A 111 20.59 -14.11 -6.70
C ASP A 111 19.68 -13.43 -5.66
N GLU A 112 19.80 -12.12 -5.47
CA GLU A 112 18.92 -11.36 -4.58
C GLU A 112 17.45 -11.46 -5.01
N TYR A 113 17.17 -11.23 -6.30
CA TYR A 113 15.81 -11.31 -6.80
C TYR A 113 15.27 -12.74 -6.83
N GLN A 114 16.12 -13.73 -7.06
CA GLN A 114 15.74 -15.14 -6.97
C GLN A 114 15.30 -15.50 -5.55
N SER A 115 16.04 -15.06 -4.54
CA SER A 115 15.68 -15.25 -3.12
C SER A 115 14.35 -14.57 -2.76
N ARG A 116 14.08 -13.38 -3.31
CA ARG A 116 12.80 -12.68 -3.15
C ARG A 116 11.65 -13.45 -3.81
N ILE A 117 11.88 -13.98 -5.01
CA ILE A 117 10.89 -14.75 -5.76
C ILE A 117 10.53 -16.02 -4.98
N GLU A 118 11.49 -16.74 -4.46
CA GLU A 118 11.27 -17.96 -3.66
C GLU A 118 10.47 -17.65 -2.38
N LEU A 119 10.87 -16.59 -1.65
CA LEU A 119 10.15 -16.16 -0.46
C LEU A 119 8.70 -15.77 -0.77
N GLY A 120 8.49 -14.91 -1.76
CA GLY A 120 7.15 -14.42 -2.09
C GLY A 120 6.20 -15.52 -2.60
N GLN A 121 6.69 -16.46 -3.41
CA GLN A 121 5.88 -17.61 -3.83
C GLN A 121 5.43 -18.46 -2.63
N ARG A 122 6.32 -18.73 -1.67
CA ARG A 122 5.99 -19.47 -0.44
C ARG A 122 5.05 -18.66 0.47
N MET A 123 5.20 -17.33 0.53
CA MET A 123 4.28 -16.47 1.27
C MET A 123 2.87 -16.48 0.66
N LEU A 124 2.74 -16.46 -0.68
CA LEU A 124 1.44 -16.57 -1.37
C LEU A 124 0.79 -17.94 -1.11
N GLU A 125 1.56 -19.03 -1.12
CA GLU A 125 1.07 -20.36 -0.73
C GLU A 125 0.58 -20.37 0.72
N TYR A 126 1.41 -19.93 1.64
CA TYR A 126 1.07 -19.92 3.07
C TYR A 126 -0.15 -19.06 3.35
N TYR A 127 -0.24 -17.88 2.70
CA TYR A 127 -1.44 -17.05 2.78
C TYR A 127 -2.68 -17.78 2.26
N ALA A 128 -2.60 -18.39 1.09
CA ALA A 128 -3.76 -19.03 0.44
C ALA A 128 -4.31 -20.23 1.22
N PHE A 129 -3.42 -21.05 1.79
CA PHE A 129 -3.83 -22.29 2.47
C PHE A 129 -4.10 -22.11 3.96
N GLU A 130 -3.31 -21.29 4.65
CA GLU A 130 -3.33 -21.22 6.11
C GLU A 130 -3.99 -19.95 6.66
N ILE A 131 -3.76 -18.81 6.01
CA ILE A 131 -4.20 -17.50 6.55
C ILE A 131 -5.57 -17.10 6.01
N LYS A 132 -5.75 -17.17 4.68
CA LYS A 132 -6.99 -16.76 4.01
C LYS A 132 -8.23 -17.43 4.58
N PRO A 133 -8.27 -18.77 4.84
CA PRO A 133 -9.43 -19.42 5.44
C PRO A 133 -9.82 -18.86 6.82
N ILE A 134 -8.87 -18.32 7.56
CA ILE A 134 -9.09 -17.72 8.89
C ILE A 134 -9.62 -16.29 8.74
N VAL A 135 -8.91 -15.45 7.97
CA VAL A 135 -9.18 -14.01 7.90
C VAL A 135 -10.40 -13.65 7.05
N ASP A 136 -10.75 -14.49 6.06
CA ASP A 136 -11.84 -14.26 5.11
C ASP A 136 -13.09 -15.11 5.39
N LYS A 137 -13.14 -15.79 6.54
CA LYS A 137 -14.26 -16.67 6.93
C LYS A 137 -15.62 -15.98 6.80
N ASP A 138 -15.73 -14.76 7.32
CA ASP A 138 -16.97 -13.99 7.42
C ASP A 138 -17.07 -12.87 6.39
N THR A 139 -16.14 -12.81 5.42
CA THR A 139 -16.12 -11.78 4.38
C THR A 139 -16.02 -12.40 2.98
N GLU A 140 -16.45 -11.63 1.99
CA GLU A 140 -16.26 -11.96 0.58
C GLU A 140 -15.70 -10.75 -0.17
N PRO A 141 -14.79 -10.95 -1.14
CA PRO A 141 -14.27 -9.86 -1.93
C PRO A 141 -15.35 -9.32 -2.88
N LEU A 142 -15.50 -7.99 -2.89
CA LEU A 142 -16.31 -7.27 -3.88
C LEU A 142 -15.46 -6.74 -5.02
N TYR A 143 -14.36 -6.08 -4.67
CA TYR A 143 -13.43 -5.48 -5.62
C TYR A 143 -12.00 -5.60 -5.10
N VAL A 144 -11.05 -5.77 -6.01
CA VAL A 144 -9.61 -5.78 -5.75
C VAL A 144 -8.94 -4.73 -6.63
N GLU A 145 -7.95 -4.01 -6.10
CA GLU A 145 -7.18 -2.95 -6.79
C GLU A 145 -8.10 -1.93 -7.49
N LYS A 146 -9.17 -1.51 -6.79
CA LYS A 146 -10.24 -0.70 -7.37
C LYS A 146 -9.95 0.79 -7.29
N ASN A 147 -9.95 1.45 -8.43
CA ASN A 147 -9.87 2.91 -8.51
C ASN A 147 -11.21 3.55 -8.15
N PHE A 148 -11.14 4.76 -7.57
CA PHE A 148 -12.29 5.61 -7.32
C PHE A 148 -11.98 7.06 -7.68
N ILE A 149 -13.01 7.80 -8.05
CA ILE A 149 -13.01 9.25 -8.25
C ILE A 149 -14.22 9.79 -7.51
N VAL A 150 -14.01 10.74 -6.59
CA VAL A 150 -15.10 11.41 -5.87
C VAL A 150 -14.87 12.91 -5.83
N PRO A 151 -15.91 13.75 -6.03
CA PRO A 151 -15.77 15.19 -5.96
C PRO A 151 -15.48 15.66 -4.53
N ILE A 152 -14.68 16.73 -4.40
CA ILE A 152 -14.34 17.35 -3.13
C ILE A 152 -15.09 18.68 -3.00
N GLY A 153 -16.28 18.64 -2.41
CA GLY A 153 -17.12 19.82 -2.24
C GLY A 153 -17.38 20.56 -3.55
N ASP A 154 -17.53 21.87 -3.44
CA ASP A 154 -17.65 22.79 -4.58
C ASP A 154 -16.30 23.49 -4.86
N LEU A 155 -15.19 22.74 -4.77
CA LEU A 155 -13.86 23.27 -5.03
C LEU A 155 -13.53 23.23 -6.51
N TYR A 156 -12.91 24.31 -6.98
CA TYR A 156 -12.48 24.47 -8.37
C TYR A 156 -11.02 24.93 -8.43
N CYS A 157 -10.23 24.30 -9.27
CA CYS A 157 -8.85 24.69 -9.52
C CYS A 157 -8.74 25.55 -10.78
N VAL A 158 -8.10 26.70 -10.67
CA VAL A 158 -7.88 27.68 -11.75
C VAL A 158 -6.42 27.79 -12.18
N CYS A 159 -5.56 26.85 -11.82
CA CYS A 159 -4.15 26.87 -12.20
C CYS A 159 -3.96 26.80 -13.72
N ASP A 160 -2.77 27.18 -14.21
CA ASP A 160 -2.46 27.22 -15.66
C ASP A 160 -2.68 25.88 -16.35
N GLN A 161 -2.37 24.76 -15.69
CA GLN A 161 -2.61 23.42 -16.22
C GLN A 161 -4.11 23.14 -16.40
N CYS A 162 -4.94 23.47 -15.41
CA CYS A 162 -6.39 23.33 -15.53
C CYS A 162 -6.97 24.22 -16.63
N GLN A 163 -6.50 25.46 -16.73
CA GLN A 163 -6.88 26.37 -17.82
C GLN A 163 -6.51 25.83 -19.19
N LYS A 164 -5.31 25.24 -19.32
CA LYS A 164 -4.86 24.61 -20.56
C LYS A 164 -5.76 23.41 -20.91
N ARG A 165 -5.99 22.48 -19.97
CA ARG A 165 -6.83 21.29 -20.20
C ARG A 165 -8.25 21.67 -20.63
N TRP A 166 -8.83 22.69 -19.98
CA TRP A 166 -10.14 23.18 -20.36
C TRP A 166 -10.16 23.72 -21.79
N ARG A 167 -9.16 24.53 -22.21
CA ARG A 167 -9.06 25.07 -23.59
C ARG A 167 -8.87 23.95 -24.62
N ASP A 168 -8.00 22.97 -24.31
CA ASP A 168 -7.75 21.83 -25.22
C ASP A 168 -9.03 21.02 -25.47
N ALA A 169 -9.88 20.85 -24.45
CA ALA A 169 -11.15 20.14 -24.59
C ALA A 169 -12.25 20.93 -25.26
N ASN A 170 -12.30 22.27 -25.09
CA ASN A 170 -13.41 23.10 -25.55
C ASN A 170 -13.08 23.96 -26.77
N GLY A 171 -11.82 23.94 -27.27
CA GLY A 171 -11.39 24.73 -28.42
C GLY A 171 -11.48 26.23 -28.21
N SER A 172 -11.54 26.73 -27.00
CA SER A 172 -11.74 28.13 -26.62
C SER A 172 -10.45 28.78 -26.15
N THR A 173 -10.26 30.05 -26.51
CA THR A 173 -9.18 30.91 -25.98
C THR A 173 -9.57 31.60 -24.67
N GLY A 174 -10.81 31.41 -24.20
CA GLY A 174 -11.30 31.97 -22.94
C GLY A 174 -10.66 31.36 -21.68
N THR A 175 -10.89 31.99 -20.53
CA THR A 175 -10.58 31.44 -19.25
C THR A 175 -11.77 30.66 -18.68
N CYS A 176 -11.55 29.46 -18.19
CA CYS A 176 -12.62 28.72 -17.51
C CYS A 176 -12.81 29.21 -16.07
N GLY A 177 -13.98 28.95 -15.48
CA GLY A 177 -14.25 29.20 -14.07
C GLY A 177 -13.54 28.26 -13.11
N GLY A 178 -12.64 27.42 -13.62
CA GLY A 178 -11.93 26.38 -12.91
C GLY A 178 -12.44 24.98 -13.23
N LEU A 179 -11.57 23.98 -13.07
CA LEU A 179 -11.97 22.58 -13.13
C LEU A 179 -12.41 22.08 -11.74
N PRO A 180 -13.49 21.26 -11.64
CA PRO A 180 -13.91 20.67 -10.40
C PRO A 180 -12.78 19.82 -9.81
N VAL A 181 -12.61 19.87 -8.50
CA VAL A 181 -11.57 19.13 -7.80
C VAL A 181 -12.10 17.78 -7.33
N VAL A 182 -11.34 16.73 -7.60
CA VAL A 182 -11.71 15.37 -7.24
C VAL A 182 -10.62 14.71 -6.39
N LEU A 183 -11.02 13.82 -5.47
CA LEU A 183 -10.13 12.87 -4.84
C LEU A 183 -10.09 11.61 -5.69
N GLU A 184 -8.90 11.23 -6.11
CA GLU A 184 -8.64 9.98 -6.80
C GLU A 184 -7.78 9.05 -5.93
N GLY A 185 -8.05 7.76 -6.00
CA GLY A 185 -7.27 6.77 -5.30
C GLY A 185 -7.56 5.36 -5.79
N LYS A 186 -6.73 4.43 -5.29
CA LYS A 186 -6.89 3.01 -5.55
C LYS A 186 -6.92 2.26 -4.22
N ILE A 187 -7.94 1.45 -4.04
CA ILE A 187 -8.16 0.65 -2.84
C ILE A 187 -7.73 -0.79 -3.13
N ASP A 188 -6.86 -1.33 -2.28
CA ASP A 188 -6.30 -2.67 -2.44
C ASP A 188 -7.40 -3.74 -2.45
N LEU A 189 -8.33 -3.69 -1.49
CA LEU A 189 -9.40 -4.67 -1.39
C LEU A 189 -10.64 -4.07 -0.73
N ILE A 190 -11.79 -4.28 -1.37
CA ILE A 190 -13.11 -3.98 -0.82
C ILE A 190 -13.82 -5.30 -0.55
N LEU A 191 -14.24 -5.51 0.70
CA LEU A 191 -14.87 -6.72 1.19
C LEU A 191 -16.30 -6.44 1.63
N LYS A 192 -17.19 -7.42 1.46
CA LYS A 192 -18.51 -7.44 2.06
C LYS A 192 -18.52 -8.40 3.25
N ASP A 193 -19.00 -7.94 4.37
CA ASP A 193 -19.30 -8.77 5.53
C ASP A 193 -20.55 -9.60 5.26
N LYS A 194 -20.42 -10.93 5.31
CA LYS A 194 -21.52 -11.88 4.98
C LYS A 194 -22.70 -11.81 5.96
N ASN A 195 -22.42 -11.40 7.21
CA ASN A 195 -23.42 -11.36 8.28
C ASN A 195 -24.20 -10.05 8.29
N THR A 196 -23.53 -8.93 8.02
CA THR A 196 -24.13 -7.59 8.14
C THR A 196 -24.42 -6.94 6.80
N GLY A 197 -23.84 -7.44 5.71
CA GLY A 197 -23.87 -6.84 4.37
C GLY A 197 -23.05 -5.57 4.22
N LYS A 198 -22.43 -5.06 5.29
CA LYS A 198 -21.64 -3.84 5.29
C LYS A 198 -20.28 -4.04 4.64
N VAL A 199 -19.68 -2.93 4.22
CA VAL A 199 -18.42 -2.92 3.47
C VAL A 199 -17.23 -2.63 4.37
N TRP A 200 -16.17 -3.41 4.21
CA TRP A 200 -14.85 -3.19 4.78
C TRP A 200 -13.84 -2.84 3.68
N VAL A 201 -12.94 -1.92 3.96
CA VAL A 201 -11.70 -1.71 3.18
C VAL A 201 -10.59 -2.50 3.85
N ARG A 202 -9.81 -3.26 3.09
CA ARG A 202 -8.57 -3.88 3.59
C ARG A 202 -7.37 -3.33 2.85
N ASP A 203 -6.37 -2.95 3.61
CA ASP A 203 -5.05 -2.55 3.14
C ASP A 203 -4.04 -3.60 3.57
N TRP A 204 -3.20 -4.06 2.62
CA TRP A 204 -2.18 -5.08 2.86
C TRP A 204 -0.81 -4.46 3.05
N LYS A 205 -0.14 -4.89 4.09
CA LYS A 205 1.25 -4.52 4.35
C LYS A 205 2.13 -5.74 4.50
N ASN A 206 3.23 -5.76 3.77
CA ASN A 206 4.28 -6.78 3.91
C ASN A 206 5.38 -6.20 4.79
N VAL A 207 5.54 -6.75 6.00
CA VAL A 207 6.41 -6.21 7.04
C VAL A 207 7.52 -7.20 7.44
N ASN A 208 8.67 -6.71 7.86
CA ASN A 208 9.73 -7.58 8.40
C ASN A 208 9.38 -8.07 9.82
N SER A 209 8.66 -7.23 10.59
CA SER A 209 8.18 -7.55 11.93
C SER A 209 6.77 -7.02 12.08
N LEU A 210 5.88 -7.80 12.69
CA LEU A 210 4.52 -7.37 13.02
C LEU A 210 4.58 -6.24 14.05
N SER A 211 3.72 -5.26 13.90
CA SER A 211 3.63 -4.15 14.84
C SER A 211 3.12 -4.62 16.20
N SER A 212 3.61 -4.00 17.26
CA SER A 212 3.15 -4.25 18.63
C SER A 212 2.07 -3.30 19.09
N ASP A 213 1.91 -2.18 18.41
CA ASP A 213 0.95 -1.12 18.70
C ASP A 213 0.21 -0.69 17.43
N TYR A 214 -1.09 -0.55 17.54
CA TYR A 214 -2.00 -0.20 16.45
C TYR A 214 -2.92 0.97 16.80
N GLU A 215 -2.70 1.70 17.90
CA GLU A 215 -3.51 2.85 18.30
C GLU A 215 -3.50 3.96 17.23
N TRP A 216 -2.38 4.09 16.50
CA TRP A 216 -2.24 5.04 15.41
C TRP A 216 -3.20 4.80 14.24
N LEU A 217 -3.74 3.59 14.08
CA LEU A 217 -4.73 3.26 13.04
C LEU A 217 -6.02 4.08 13.18
N GLU A 218 -6.37 4.50 14.41
CA GLU A 218 -7.52 5.36 14.62
C GLU A 218 -7.40 6.69 13.85
N ASN A 219 -6.17 7.14 13.61
CA ASN A 219 -5.85 8.38 12.92
C ASN A 219 -5.23 8.16 11.53
N ASP A 220 -5.21 6.91 11.01
CA ASP A 220 -4.64 6.66 9.68
C ASP A 220 -5.46 7.38 8.60
N GLU A 221 -4.81 8.34 7.95
CA GLU A 221 -5.47 9.20 6.97
C GLU A 221 -5.83 8.46 5.68
N GLN A 222 -4.96 7.58 5.19
CA GLN A 222 -5.19 6.84 3.95
C GLN A 222 -6.47 6.00 4.05
N LEU A 223 -6.57 5.21 5.11
CA LEU A 223 -7.69 4.32 5.32
C LEU A 223 -9.00 5.07 5.59
N ASN A 224 -8.91 6.17 6.34
CA ASN A 224 -10.07 7.03 6.57
C ASN A 224 -10.55 7.72 5.27
N LEU A 225 -9.64 8.17 4.39
CA LEU A 225 -9.99 8.75 3.09
C LEU A 225 -10.59 7.72 2.14
N TYR A 226 -10.11 6.48 2.14
CA TYR A 226 -10.71 5.39 1.37
C TYR A 226 -12.14 5.08 1.81
N LEU A 227 -12.37 4.97 3.12
CA LEU A 227 -13.72 4.77 3.64
C LEU A 227 -14.66 5.93 3.32
N MET A 228 -14.15 7.15 3.45
CA MET A 228 -14.91 8.35 3.13
C MET A 228 -15.31 8.37 1.65
N ALA A 229 -14.39 8.01 0.75
CA ALA A 229 -14.70 7.93 -0.68
C ALA A 229 -15.80 6.91 -0.96
N LEU A 230 -15.74 5.70 -0.38
CA LEU A 230 -16.78 4.69 -0.52
C LEU A 230 -18.12 5.14 0.09
N TRP A 231 -18.08 5.85 1.21
CA TRP A 231 -19.28 6.43 1.80
C TRP A 231 -19.91 7.51 0.92
N LEU A 232 -19.12 8.37 0.27
CA LEU A 232 -19.60 9.35 -0.72
C LEU A 232 -20.22 8.67 -1.94
N LEU A 233 -19.72 7.50 -2.34
CA LEU A 233 -20.28 6.66 -3.39
C LEU A 233 -21.55 5.87 -2.95
N GLY A 234 -22.05 6.10 -1.73
CA GLY A 234 -23.29 5.52 -1.24
C GLY A 234 -23.17 4.12 -0.63
N LEU A 235 -21.94 3.61 -0.40
CA LEU A 235 -21.76 2.29 0.21
C LEU A 235 -21.96 2.35 1.73
N ASP A 236 -22.63 1.32 2.30
CA ASP A 236 -22.80 1.17 3.76
C ASP A 236 -21.53 0.58 4.38
N ILE A 237 -20.68 1.45 4.88
CA ILE A 237 -19.36 1.08 5.41
C ILE A 237 -19.46 0.53 6.84
N ALA A 238 -18.58 -0.44 7.15
CA ALA A 238 -18.36 -0.97 8.51
C ALA A 238 -17.07 -0.40 9.14
N GLY A 239 -16.05 -0.19 8.33
CA GLY A 239 -14.73 0.24 8.76
C GLY A 239 -13.62 -0.28 7.86
N PHE A 240 -12.39 -0.24 8.37
CA PHE A 240 -11.26 -0.79 7.64
C PHE A 240 -10.55 -1.92 8.40
N GLN A 241 -9.81 -2.71 7.65
CA GLN A 241 -8.98 -3.80 8.09
C GLN A 241 -7.53 -3.51 7.68
N TYR A 242 -6.66 -3.35 8.63
CA TYR A 242 -5.23 -3.23 8.40
C TYR A 242 -4.60 -4.61 8.56
N PHE A 243 -4.10 -5.15 7.47
CA PHE A 243 -3.55 -6.50 7.43
C PHE A 243 -2.04 -6.46 7.23
N GLU A 244 -1.30 -6.94 8.20
CA GLU A 244 0.14 -7.14 8.12
C GLU A 244 0.46 -8.61 7.86
N LEU A 245 1.26 -8.87 6.82
CA LEU A 245 1.86 -10.17 6.56
C LEU A 245 3.38 -10.06 6.75
N LYS A 246 3.92 -10.87 7.66
CA LYS A 246 5.36 -10.95 7.90
C LYS A 246 6.07 -11.52 6.68
N LYS A 247 7.20 -10.91 6.30
CA LYS A 247 8.08 -11.41 5.21
C LYS A 247 8.86 -12.65 5.67
N ALA A 248 8.13 -13.67 6.05
CA ALA A 248 8.64 -14.95 6.50
C ALA A 248 7.62 -16.05 6.20
N VAL A 249 8.10 -17.28 6.13
CA VAL A 249 7.27 -18.47 6.01
C VAL A 249 7.77 -19.52 7.00
N PRO A 250 6.89 -20.40 7.48
CA PRO A 250 7.32 -21.51 8.35
C PRO A 250 8.41 -22.35 7.71
N GLY A 251 9.37 -22.76 8.54
CA GLY A 251 10.46 -23.62 8.14
C GLY A 251 11.00 -24.45 9.29
N PRO A 252 11.95 -25.37 9.03
CA PRO A 252 12.57 -26.16 10.07
C PRO A 252 13.24 -25.30 11.14
N PRO A 253 13.20 -25.73 12.42
CA PRO A 253 13.85 -25.00 13.48
C PRO A 253 15.37 -24.97 13.30
N LYS A 254 15.98 -23.89 13.78
CA LYS A 254 17.43 -23.71 13.74
C LYS A 254 18.12 -24.78 14.58
N LYS A 255 19.02 -25.56 13.95
CA LYS A 255 19.87 -26.52 14.63
C LYS A 255 20.97 -25.80 15.43
N LEU A 256 21.15 -26.15 16.66
CA LEU A 256 22.21 -25.61 17.49
C LEU A 256 23.57 -26.25 17.14
N THR A 257 24.62 -25.45 17.13
CA THR A 257 26.00 -25.94 16.87
C THR A 257 26.49 -26.91 17.95
N ARG A 258 25.99 -26.75 19.19
CA ARG A 258 26.20 -27.65 20.34
C ARG A 258 24.88 -27.88 21.05
N LYS A 259 24.68 -29.11 21.60
CA LYS A 259 23.52 -29.36 22.46
C LYS A 259 23.58 -28.42 23.68
N TYR A 260 22.47 -27.75 23.95
CA TYR A 260 22.30 -26.89 25.12
C TYR A 260 21.10 -27.35 25.94
N ALA A 261 21.30 -27.62 27.23
CA ALA A 261 20.24 -28.15 28.10
C ALA A 261 19.50 -29.37 27.50
N GLY A 262 20.25 -30.31 26.90
CA GLY A 262 19.69 -31.49 26.23
C GLY A 262 19.05 -31.24 24.85
N LYS A 263 19.00 -30.00 24.41
CA LYS A 263 18.33 -29.60 23.16
C LYS A 263 19.30 -29.54 21.99
N ARG A 264 18.93 -30.08 20.85
CA ARG A 264 19.63 -30.00 19.56
C ARG A 264 19.11 -28.86 18.66
N PHE A 265 17.85 -28.48 18.86
CA PHE A 265 17.20 -27.41 18.11
C PHE A 265 16.92 -26.21 19.00
N SER A 266 16.94 -25.02 18.41
CA SER A 266 16.66 -23.77 19.11
C SER A 266 15.21 -23.72 19.58
N THR A 267 15.00 -23.18 20.78
CA THR A 267 13.68 -22.83 21.32
C THR A 267 13.47 -21.30 21.37
N ASP A 268 14.11 -20.56 20.45
CA ASP A 268 13.88 -19.14 20.31
C ASP A 268 12.45 -18.88 19.87
N LYS A 269 11.73 -18.08 20.67
CA LYS A 269 10.32 -17.74 20.40
C LYS A 269 10.12 -16.92 19.12
N ASN A 270 11.16 -16.29 18.59
CA ASN A 270 11.09 -15.45 17.38
C ASN A 270 11.39 -16.21 16.10
N GLN A 271 11.79 -17.50 16.18
CA GLN A 271 12.06 -18.25 14.95
C GLN A 271 10.80 -18.56 14.14
N ASP A 272 10.97 -18.62 12.82
CA ASP A 272 9.90 -18.87 11.86
C ASP A 272 9.68 -20.38 11.69
N THR A 273 9.00 -21.02 12.66
CA THR A 273 8.61 -22.42 12.63
C THR A 273 7.19 -22.57 13.19
N THR A 274 6.53 -23.70 12.95
CA THR A 274 5.23 -24.05 13.54
C THR A 274 5.36 -25.27 14.45
N PHE A 275 4.31 -25.54 15.22
CA PHE A 275 4.23 -26.74 16.06
C PHE A 275 4.43 -28.02 15.21
N GLU A 276 3.74 -28.13 14.08
CA GLU A 276 3.77 -29.30 13.21
C GLU A 276 5.18 -29.52 12.65
N ILE A 277 5.79 -28.48 12.08
CA ILE A 277 7.14 -28.54 11.51
C ILE A 277 8.17 -28.88 12.58
N PHE A 278 8.02 -28.33 13.79
CA PHE A 278 8.92 -28.61 14.89
C PHE A 278 8.82 -30.09 15.33
N VAL A 279 7.60 -30.60 15.49
CA VAL A 279 7.33 -32.01 15.82
C VAL A 279 7.90 -32.95 14.75
N GLU A 280 7.67 -32.67 13.47
CA GLU A 280 8.22 -33.46 12.36
C GLU A 280 9.75 -33.44 12.37
N THR A 281 10.35 -32.27 12.65
CA THR A 281 11.81 -32.16 12.74
C THR A 281 12.40 -32.98 13.90
N LEU A 282 11.75 -32.99 15.07
CA LEU A 282 12.18 -33.82 16.19
C LEU A 282 12.09 -35.30 15.84
N ARG A 283 10.99 -35.74 15.23
CA ARG A 283 10.80 -37.14 14.78
C ARG A 283 11.86 -37.55 13.77
N ALA A 284 12.09 -36.72 12.77
CA ALA A 284 13.08 -36.98 11.71
C ALA A 284 14.52 -37.04 12.24
N ALA A 285 14.78 -36.36 13.34
CA ALA A 285 16.10 -36.31 13.98
C ALA A 285 16.30 -37.35 15.12
N ASP A 286 15.28 -38.14 15.41
CA ASP A 286 15.21 -39.08 16.54
C ASP A 286 15.55 -38.37 17.86
N GLU A 287 15.03 -37.15 18.07
CA GLU A 287 15.23 -36.35 19.27
C GLU A 287 14.02 -36.50 20.22
N PRO A 288 14.25 -36.64 21.54
CA PRO A 288 13.19 -36.74 22.52
C PRO A 288 12.36 -35.45 22.61
N PHE A 289 11.07 -35.58 22.91
CA PHE A 289 10.17 -34.43 23.03
C PHE A 289 10.27 -33.70 24.38
N GLU A 290 10.65 -34.43 25.43
CA GLU A 290 10.64 -33.94 26.81
C GLU A 290 11.38 -32.61 27.01
N PRO A 291 12.57 -32.37 26.43
CA PRO A 291 13.25 -31.09 26.58
C PRO A 291 12.53 -29.93 25.89
N TYR A 292 11.54 -30.20 25.04
CA TYR A 292 10.87 -29.20 24.19
C TYR A 292 9.40 -28.97 24.54
N ILE A 293 8.85 -29.64 25.58
CA ILE A 293 7.41 -29.57 25.89
C ILE A 293 6.92 -28.15 26.03
N GLU A 294 7.54 -27.33 26.85
CA GLU A 294 7.14 -25.92 27.06
C GLU A 294 7.17 -25.11 25.75
N TYR A 295 8.12 -25.38 24.87
CA TYR A 295 8.25 -24.70 23.61
C TYR A 295 7.22 -25.21 22.60
N LEU A 296 6.90 -26.49 22.60
CA LEU A 296 5.84 -27.06 21.76
C LEU A 296 4.46 -26.52 22.18
N GLU A 297 4.19 -26.39 23.47
CA GLU A 297 2.97 -25.74 23.99
C GLU A 297 2.90 -24.28 23.52
N PHE A 298 3.98 -23.53 23.66
CA PHE A 298 4.09 -22.16 23.15
C PHE A 298 3.82 -22.08 21.62
N LEU A 299 4.39 -22.97 20.82
CA LEU A 299 4.16 -22.98 19.35
C LEU A 299 2.71 -23.30 19.03
N LYS A 300 2.08 -24.21 19.74
CA LYS A 300 0.68 -24.59 19.57
C LYS A 300 -0.26 -23.43 19.92
N GLU A 301 0.02 -22.71 21.00
CA GLU A 301 -0.75 -21.52 21.41
C GLU A 301 -0.56 -20.37 20.43
N ARG A 302 0.67 -20.13 19.97
CA ARG A 302 1.02 -19.08 19.04
C ARG A 302 0.33 -19.22 17.69
N GLY A 303 0.21 -20.45 17.19
CA GLY A 303 -0.43 -20.75 15.90
C GLY A 303 0.12 -19.91 14.75
N THR A 304 -0.79 -19.39 13.92
CA THR A 304 -0.46 -18.53 12.77
C THR A 304 -0.21 -17.07 13.13
N ASP A 305 -0.44 -16.67 14.38
CA ASP A 305 -0.31 -15.27 14.83
C ASP A 305 1.12 -14.69 14.73
N HIS A 306 2.10 -15.55 14.52
CA HIS A 306 3.48 -15.14 14.25
C HIS A 306 3.69 -14.55 12.86
N TYR A 307 2.80 -14.85 11.93
CA TYR A 307 2.99 -14.55 10.52
C TYR A 307 2.09 -13.43 10.00
N PHE A 308 1.00 -13.13 10.70
CA PHE A 308 0.11 -12.05 10.31
C PHE A 308 -0.57 -11.36 11.50
N ARG A 309 -1.11 -10.18 11.23
CA ARG A 309 -2.07 -9.46 12.09
C ARG A 309 -3.18 -8.88 11.26
N LEU A 310 -4.39 -8.97 11.77
CA LEU A 310 -5.56 -8.31 11.18
C LEU A 310 -6.20 -7.40 12.22
N ASN A 311 -6.04 -6.10 12.07
CA ASN A 311 -6.63 -5.10 12.94
C ASN A 311 -7.85 -4.49 12.25
N LYS A 312 -8.97 -4.41 12.97
CA LYS A 312 -10.23 -3.90 12.47
C LYS A 312 -10.58 -2.61 13.21
N VAL A 313 -10.74 -1.53 12.47
CA VAL A 313 -11.20 -0.25 13.00
C VAL A 313 -12.58 0.06 12.42
N ARG A 314 -13.57 0.26 13.30
CA ARG A 314 -14.93 0.59 12.89
C ARG A 314 -15.09 2.08 12.67
N ARG A 315 -15.93 2.43 11.69
CA ARG A 315 -16.27 3.83 11.39
C ARG A 315 -17.77 3.95 11.11
N ASP A 316 -18.29 5.12 11.42
CA ASP A 316 -19.69 5.47 11.16
C ASP A 316 -19.78 6.72 10.25
N ALA A 317 -21.00 7.06 9.85
CA ALA A 317 -21.25 8.21 9.00
C ALA A 317 -20.86 9.55 9.65
N LYS A 318 -20.82 9.64 10.99
CA LYS A 318 -20.36 10.86 11.69
C LYS A 318 -18.86 11.05 11.53
N ALA A 319 -18.08 9.97 11.71
CA ALA A 319 -16.66 9.98 11.49
C ALA A 319 -16.34 10.34 10.01
N MET A 320 -17.09 9.80 9.05
CA MET A 320 -16.89 10.10 7.63
C MET A 320 -17.18 11.55 7.28
N ARG A 321 -18.23 12.16 7.85
CA ARG A 321 -18.49 13.59 7.68
C ARG A 321 -17.35 14.47 8.21
N MET A 322 -16.76 14.11 9.36
CA MET A 322 -15.63 14.84 9.92
C MET A 322 -14.39 14.72 9.01
N GLN A 323 -14.09 13.50 8.51
CA GLN A 323 -12.99 13.29 7.58
C GLN A 323 -13.18 14.09 6.28
N TYR A 324 -14.40 14.14 5.75
CA TYR A 324 -14.73 14.95 4.59
C TYR A 324 -14.51 16.45 4.83
N THR A 325 -14.95 16.98 5.97
CA THR A 325 -14.73 18.39 6.36
C THR A 325 -13.23 18.70 6.43
N ASN A 326 -12.44 17.79 7.02
CA ASN A 326 -11.00 17.95 7.12
C ASN A 326 -10.34 17.89 5.72
N LEU A 327 -10.79 16.99 4.86
CA LEU A 327 -10.31 16.90 3.48
C LEU A 327 -10.54 18.19 2.71
N VAL A 328 -11.77 18.72 2.73
CA VAL A 328 -12.12 19.98 2.07
C VAL A 328 -11.21 21.11 2.55
N ALA A 329 -10.98 21.24 3.87
CA ALA A 329 -10.13 22.29 4.42
C ALA A 329 -8.66 22.17 3.93
N VAL A 330 -8.10 20.96 3.93
CA VAL A 330 -6.71 20.74 3.47
C VAL A 330 -6.58 21.01 1.98
N VAL A 331 -7.54 20.53 1.19
CA VAL A 331 -7.50 20.71 -0.27
C VAL A 331 -7.73 22.17 -0.67
N SER A 332 -8.61 22.91 0.01
CA SER A 332 -8.74 24.36 -0.18
C SER A 332 -7.41 25.06 0.10
N GLU A 333 -6.70 24.71 1.18
CA GLU A 333 -5.37 25.28 1.47
C GLU A 333 -4.37 24.95 0.35
N MET A 334 -4.35 23.71 -0.12
CA MET A 334 -3.43 23.29 -1.20
C MET A 334 -3.64 24.07 -2.50
N ILE A 335 -4.86 24.43 -2.83
CA ILE A 335 -5.23 25.09 -4.11
C ILE A 335 -5.14 26.60 -3.98
N GLU A 336 -5.70 27.18 -2.92
CA GLU A 336 -5.88 28.61 -2.80
C GLU A 336 -4.67 29.32 -2.14
N ARG A 337 -4.05 28.66 -1.19
CA ARG A 337 -2.96 29.21 -0.37
C ARG A 337 -1.91 28.14 -0.03
N PRO A 338 -1.24 27.58 -1.04
CA PRO A 338 -0.26 26.54 -0.79
C PRO A 338 0.87 27.05 0.12
N LYS A 339 1.28 26.21 1.06
CA LYS A 339 2.42 26.49 1.92
C LYS A 339 3.70 26.54 1.09
N ASP A 340 4.52 27.57 1.29
CA ASP A 340 5.85 27.68 0.69
C ASP A 340 6.95 27.62 1.77
N TYR A 341 6.84 26.65 2.67
CA TYR A 341 7.84 26.41 3.71
C TYR A 341 7.91 24.92 4.07
N PRO A 342 9.09 24.44 4.50
CA PRO A 342 9.22 23.06 4.95
C PRO A 342 8.58 22.87 6.33
N THR A 343 8.17 21.64 6.63
CA THR A 343 7.65 21.24 7.94
C THR A 343 8.57 20.19 8.56
N PRO A 344 9.76 20.57 9.05
CA PRO A 344 10.75 19.62 9.51
C PRO A 344 10.30 18.89 10.77
N THR A 345 10.40 17.56 10.76
CA THR A 345 10.18 16.71 11.93
C THR A 345 11.30 15.69 12.05
N LYS A 346 11.60 15.27 13.29
CA LYS A 346 12.67 14.29 13.56
C LYS A 346 12.52 13.00 12.73
N PHE A 347 11.32 12.46 12.67
CA PHE A 347 11.06 11.20 11.97
C PHE A 347 10.78 11.41 10.47
N GLY A 348 9.99 12.42 10.10
CA GLY A 348 9.67 12.71 8.70
C GLY A 348 10.91 13.01 7.88
N CYS A 349 11.81 13.85 8.39
CA CYS A 349 13.04 14.22 7.67
C CYS A 349 14.08 13.10 7.64
N LYS A 350 14.10 12.18 8.62
CA LYS A 350 15.04 11.06 8.64
C LYS A 350 14.92 10.17 7.40
N PHE A 351 13.68 9.96 6.93
CA PHE A 351 13.36 9.08 5.81
C PHE A 351 12.89 9.84 4.57
N CYS A 352 13.06 11.15 4.54
CA CYS A 352 12.65 11.98 3.40
C CYS A 352 13.63 11.79 2.23
N GLU A 353 13.10 11.44 1.08
CA GLU A 353 13.87 11.31 -0.17
C GLU A 353 14.50 12.64 -0.60
N PHE A 354 13.86 13.77 -0.29
CA PHE A 354 14.34 15.12 -0.61
C PHE A 354 15.19 15.75 0.51
N ARG A 355 15.71 14.98 1.45
CA ARG A 355 16.44 15.53 2.60
C ARG A 355 17.68 16.33 2.20
N ALA A 356 18.48 15.82 1.27
CA ALA A 356 19.71 16.50 0.86
C ALA A 356 19.43 17.83 0.14
N PRO A 357 18.60 17.89 -0.92
CA PRO A 357 18.26 19.16 -1.55
C PRO A 357 17.50 20.13 -0.60
N CYS A 358 16.72 19.62 0.35
CA CYS A 358 16.07 20.45 1.34
C CYS A 358 17.07 21.18 2.26
N ILE A 359 18.13 20.49 2.69
CA ILE A 359 19.19 21.09 3.52
C ILE A 359 19.91 22.22 2.76
N GLU A 360 20.25 22.01 1.48
CA GLU A 360 20.86 23.05 0.64
C GLU A 360 19.94 24.29 0.54
N ARG A 361 18.68 24.07 0.20
CA ARG A 361 17.70 25.17 0.12
C ARG A 361 17.52 25.91 1.44
N MET A 362 17.56 25.20 2.58
CA MET A 362 17.48 25.84 3.92
C MET A 362 18.73 26.66 4.27
N GLN A 363 19.86 26.38 3.63
CA GLN A 363 21.10 27.11 3.78
C GLN A 363 21.27 28.23 2.73
N ASP A 364 20.22 28.55 1.99
CA ASP A 364 20.22 29.52 0.90
C ASP A 364 21.14 29.13 -0.28
N ASN A 365 21.42 27.84 -0.43
CA ASN A 365 22.14 27.30 -1.57
C ASN A 365 21.13 26.80 -2.66
N ASP A 366 21.63 26.72 -3.90
CA ASP A 366 20.84 26.16 -5.00
C ASP A 366 20.82 24.62 -4.93
N PRO A 367 19.65 23.97 -4.71
CA PRO A 367 19.55 22.51 -4.66
C PRO A 367 19.55 21.83 -6.03
N GLN A 368 19.54 22.59 -7.15
CA GLN A 368 19.28 22.06 -8.48
C GLN A 368 20.25 20.95 -8.88
N GLY A 369 21.54 21.11 -8.59
CA GLY A 369 22.53 20.08 -8.91
C GLY A 369 22.27 18.74 -8.22
N LEU A 370 21.79 18.74 -6.97
CA LEU A 370 21.41 17.53 -6.26
C LEU A 370 20.11 16.92 -6.82
N LEU A 371 19.16 17.75 -7.20
CA LEU A 371 17.90 17.30 -7.80
C LEU A 371 18.19 16.62 -9.16
N ASP A 372 19.01 17.22 -10.01
CA ASP A 372 19.33 16.69 -11.35
C ASP A 372 20.08 15.33 -11.30
N VAL A 373 20.93 15.14 -10.29
CA VAL A 373 21.71 13.89 -10.15
C VAL A 373 20.90 12.78 -9.49
N SER A 374 20.05 13.12 -8.51
CA SER A 374 19.41 12.12 -7.65
C SER A 374 17.97 11.78 -8.05
N PHE A 375 17.37 12.60 -8.92
CA PHE A 375 15.97 12.44 -9.30
C PHE A 375 15.80 12.49 -10.82
N THR A 376 14.73 11.86 -11.29
CA THR A 376 14.29 11.90 -12.69
C THR A 376 12.88 12.47 -12.75
N LYS A 377 12.62 13.38 -13.70
CA LYS A 377 11.25 13.79 -14.03
C LYS A 377 10.51 12.63 -14.67
N LYS A 378 9.39 12.27 -14.10
CA LYS A 378 8.46 11.28 -14.65
C LYS A 378 7.11 11.94 -14.84
N PRO A 379 6.39 11.64 -15.92
CA PRO A 379 5.00 12.08 -16.05
C PRO A 379 4.21 11.58 -14.83
N HIS A 380 3.21 12.34 -14.45
CA HIS A 380 2.33 11.90 -13.37
C HIS A 380 1.77 10.51 -13.69
N TYR A 381 1.62 9.70 -12.67
CA TYR A 381 1.14 8.33 -12.74
C TYR A 381 -0.17 8.17 -13.54
N TYR A 382 -1.05 9.17 -13.54
CA TYR A 382 -2.30 9.19 -14.31
C TYR A 382 -2.10 9.53 -15.79
N GLU A 383 -1.03 10.23 -16.19
CA GLU A 383 -0.71 10.45 -17.61
C GLU A 383 -0.28 9.15 -18.29
N VAL A 384 0.26 8.20 -17.52
CA VAL A 384 0.66 6.86 -18.00
C VAL A 384 -0.55 5.91 -18.08
N ARG A 385 -1.65 6.21 -17.38
CA ARG A 385 -2.84 5.35 -17.28
C ARG A 385 -3.80 5.45 -18.47
N ASP A 386 -3.55 6.29 -19.45
CA ASP A 386 -4.47 6.52 -20.57
C ASP A 386 -4.81 5.27 -21.38
N ASN A 387 -4.08 4.17 -21.20
CA ASN A 387 -4.33 2.90 -21.88
C ASN A 387 -5.01 1.81 -21.04
N GLU A 388 -5.23 1.97 -19.73
CA GLU A 388 -5.56 0.81 -18.90
C GLU A 388 -6.82 0.86 -18.04
N MET A 389 -7.48 1.97 -17.73
CA MET A 389 -8.70 1.85 -16.90
C MET A 389 -9.70 3.00 -16.99
N LYS A 390 -10.78 2.76 -17.67
CA LYS A 390 -12.07 3.45 -17.56
C LYS A 390 -12.98 2.61 -16.65
N TYR A 391 -13.02 2.83 -15.34
CA TYR A 391 -14.13 2.33 -14.53
C TYR A 391 -14.32 3.25 -13.32
N ALA A 392 -15.39 4.05 -13.39
CA ALA A 392 -16.08 4.50 -12.20
C ALA A 392 -16.76 3.30 -11.51
N LEU A 393 -16.88 3.34 -10.20
CA LEU A 393 -17.74 2.41 -9.44
C LEU A 393 -19.20 2.59 -9.83
#